data_d3b4a39b4ee10466a717dbd8754a8e1c
#
_entry.id   d3b4a39b4ee10466a717dbd8754a8e1c
#
_cell.length_a   1.000
_cell.length_b   1.000
_cell.length_c   1.000
_cell.angle_alpha   90.00
_cell.angle_beta   90.00
_cell.angle_gamma   90.00
#
_symmetry.space_group_name_H-M   'P 1'
#
loop_
_entity.id
_entity.type
_entity.pdbx_description
1 polymer ?
#
loop_
_entity_poly.entity_id
_entity_poly.type
_entity_poly.pdbx_seq_one_letter_code
_entity_poly.pdbx_strand_id
1 'polypeptide(L)'
;VTADENGMQANCVVTVEEPVSQITLNKTAYNLGYHKSFLLKAKLKTNSATNKKLKWTSSKSSVVSVNKSGMIYGKKPGYATIKVKATDGSGAEASARIRVVREVGSISANPSFLSMIVGRRKTIKVKITPKNATYKTAKYISDNTDVAMVDSKGRVTALAAGKAKITVAAKDNSKKKQVVVVQVR
;
A
#
# COMPACT_ATOMS: atom_id res chain seq x y z
N VAL A 1 18.87 55.11 -0.99
CA VAL A 1 18.02 56.28 -0.82
C VAL A 1 18.52 57.33 -1.80
N THR A 2 17.73 57.64 -2.81
CA THR A 2 18.00 58.82 -3.69
C THR A 2 16.97 59.89 -3.31
N ALA A 3 17.44 61.05 -2.92
CA ALA A 3 16.60 62.24 -2.74
C ALA A 3 16.56 63.01 -4.07
N ASP A 4 15.39 63.47 -4.49
CA ASP A 4 15.28 64.42 -5.56
C ASP A 4 15.49 65.87 -5.02
N GLU A 5 15.58 66.81 -5.93
CA GLU A 5 15.81 68.22 -5.58
C GLU A 5 14.69 68.85 -4.74
N ASN A 6 13.55 68.13 -4.58
CA ASN A 6 12.40 68.56 -3.77
C ASN A 6 12.35 67.92 -2.39
N GLY A 7 13.39 67.11 -2.02
CA GLY A 7 13.47 66.46 -0.71
C GLY A 7 12.50 65.28 -0.52
N MET A 8 11.83 64.83 -1.58
CA MET A 8 10.98 63.64 -1.52
C MET A 8 11.81 62.35 -1.41
N GLN A 9 11.55 61.56 -0.38
CA GLN A 9 12.20 60.26 -0.13
C GLN A 9 11.26 59.12 -0.50
N ALA A 10 11.73 58.20 -1.30
CA ALA A 10 11.03 56.93 -1.54
C ALA A 10 11.76 55.79 -0.82
N ASN A 11 11.04 55.05 0.00
CA ASN A 11 11.57 53.87 0.68
C ASN A 11 11.18 52.60 -0.11
N CYS A 12 12.19 51.84 -0.49
CA CYS A 12 11.99 50.52 -1.04
C CYS A 12 12.29 49.47 0.03
N VAL A 13 11.31 48.63 0.38
CA VAL A 13 11.49 47.50 1.28
C VAL A 13 11.86 46.29 0.43
N VAL A 14 13.08 45.81 0.57
CA VAL A 14 13.53 44.56 -0.06
C VAL A 14 13.40 43.44 0.96
N THR A 15 12.52 42.48 0.68
CA THR A 15 12.37 41.26 1.50
C THR A 15 13.19 40.17 0.83
N VAL A 16 14.20 39.64 1.53
CA VAL A 16 14.94 38.45 1.09
C VAL A 16 14.21 37.22 1.59
N GLU A 17 13.70 36.39 0.67
CA GLU A 17 13.05 35.14 1.00
C GLU A 17 14.04 33.97 0.86
N GLU A 18 14.12 33.11 1.89
CA GLU A 18 14.82 31.84 1.78
C GLU A 18 13.84 30.76 1.29
N PRO A 19 14.13 30.12 0.14
CA PRO A 19 13.26 29.11 -0.43
C PRO A 19 13.45 27.72 0.22
N VAL A 20 12.47 26.84 0.07
CA VAL A 20 12.57 25.44 0.44
C VAL A 20 13.54 24.72 -0.51
N SER A 21 14.64 24.16 0.00
CA SER A 21 15.64 23.48 -0.83
C SER A 21 15.22 22.05 -1.24
N GLN A 22 14.47 21.34 -0.40
CA GLN A 22 14.05 19.96 -0.66
C GLN A 22 12.81 19.59 0.16
N ILE A 23 11.97 18.71 -0.41
CA ILE A 23 10.86 18.05 0.31
C ILE A 23 11.13 16.55 0.33
N THR A 24 10.94 15.92 1.49
CA THR A 24 10.98 14.47 1.64
C THR A 24 9.67 13.97 2.23
N LEU A 25 9.23 12.78 1.81
CA LEU A 25 8.02 12.15 2.32
C LEU A 25 8.36 10.95 3.22
N ASN A 26 7.56 10.73 4.26
CA ASN A 26 7.67 9.55 5.13
C ASN A 26 7.44 8.23 4.39
N LYS A 27 6.80 8.24 3.22
CA LYS A 27 6.62 7.10 2.31
C LYS A 27 6.69 7.58 0.85
N THR A 28 7.45 6.88 0.03
CA THR A 28 7.52 7.06 -1.43
C THR A 28 6.64 6.06 -2.18
N ALA A 29 6.30 4.93 -1.52
CA ALA A 29 5.32 3.96 -1.98
C ALA A 29 4.53 3.41 -0.78
N TYR A 30 3.20 3.21 -0.96
CA TYR A 30 2.34 2.72 0.12
C TYR A 30 1.11 1.98 -0.42
N ASN A 31 0.77 0.83 0.21
CA ASN A 31 -0.48 0.12 -0.04
C ASN A 31 -1.53 0.62 0.97
N LEU A 32 -2.48 1.38 0.48
CA LEU A 32 -3.58 1.95 1.27
C LEU A 32 -4.80 1.02 1.18
N GLY A 33 -5.38 0.65 2.31
CA GLY A 33 -6.63 -0.10 2.34
C GLY A 33 -7.78 0.69 1.69
N TYR A 34 -8.66 0.00 0.98
CA TYR A 34 -9.89 0.59 0.44
C TYR A 34 -10.74 1.19 1.59
N HIS A 35 -11.20 2.42 1.41
CA HIS A 35 -11.89 3.23 2.44
C HIS A 35 -11.06 3.47 3.71
N LYS A 36 -9.74 3.43 3.62
CA LYS A 36 -8.84 3.81 4.72
C LYS A 36 -8.13 5.11 4.40
N SER A 37 -7.66 5.77 5.45
CA SER A 37 -6.85 6.99 5.38
C SER A 37 -5.44 6.73 5.87
N PHE A 38 -4.48 7.54 5.40
CA PHE A 38 -3.11 7.55 5.87
C PHE A 38 -2.52 8.95 5.73
N LEU A 39 -1.73 9.39 6.72
CA LEU A 39 -1.07 10.69 6.68
C LEU A 39 0.30 10.59 6.02
N LEU A 40 0.43 11.16 4.82
CA LEU A 40 1.72 11.44 4.22
C LEU A 40 2.30 12.68 4.88
N LYS A 41 3.43 12.50 5.61
CA LYS A 41 4.15 13.59 6.25
C LYS A 41 5.23 14.09 5.32
N ALA A 42 5.22 15.37 4.99
CA ALA A 42 6.29 16.06 4.28
C ALA A 42 7.26 16.69 5.30
N LYS A 43 8.57 16.44 5.11
CA LYS A 43 9.65 17.12 5.83
C LYS A 43 10.34 18.04 4.86
N LEU A 44 10.43 19.31 5.20
CA LEU A 44 11.15 20.32 4.44
C LEU A 44 12.60 20.36 4.90
N LYS A 45 13.53 20.43 3.95
CA LYS A 45 14.92 20.79 4.20
C LYS A 45 15.06 22.28 3.87
N THR A 46 15.32 23.05 4.89
CA THR A 46 15.47 24.49 4.82
C THR A 46 16.22 24.96 6.06
N ASN A 47 17.03 26.00 5.95
CA ASN A 47 17.65 26.63 7.11
C ASN A 47 16.63 27.57 7.80
N SER A 48 15.93 28.39 7.04
CA SER A 48 14.96 29.37 7.56
C SER A 48 13.88 29.77 6.54
N ALA A 49 13.30 28.79 5.78
CA ALA A 49 12.32 29.15 4.74
C ALA A 49 11.20 30.04 5.28
N THR A 50 11.01 31.17 4.61
CA THR A 50 10.00 32.18 4.93
C THR A 50 8.59 31.65 4.67
N ASN A 51 8.41 30.92 3.55
CA ASN A 51 7.14 30.31 3.16
C ASN A 51 7.24 28.78 3.18
N LYS A 52 6.59 28.16 4.18
CA LYS A 52 6.53 26.69 4.35
C LYS A 52 5.22 26.07 3.84
N LYS A 53 4.40 26.82 3.10
CA LYS A 53 3.13 26.32 2.57
C LYS A 53 3.35 25.27 1.48
N LEU A 54 2.54 24.22 1.53
CA LEU A 54 2.61 23.09 0.61
C LEU A 54 1.30 22.92 -0.15
N LYS A 55 1.41 22.58 -1.44
CA LYS A 55 0.29 22.20 -2.29
C LYS A 55 0.34 20.72 -2.55
N TRP A 56 -0.71 19.99 -2.16
CA TRP A 56 -0.88 18.57 -2.38
C TRP A 56 -1.78 18.31 -3.57
N THR A 57 -1.43 17.36 -4.42
CA THR A 57 -2.22 16.96 -5.59
C THR A 57 -2.21 15.44 -5.75
N SER A 58 -3.28 14.92 -6.34
CA SER A 58 -3.41 13.51 -6.72
C SER A 58 -3.52 13.41 -8.23
N SER A 59 -2.72 12.52 -8.86
CA SER A 59 -2.83 12.23 -10.30
C SER A 59 -4.15 11.56 -10.66
N LYS A 60 -4.86 10.98 -9.67
CA LYS A 60 -6.14 10.28 -9.87
C LYS A 60 -7.00 10.37 -8.61
N SER A 61 -7.66 11.51 -8.44
CA SER A 61 -8.48 11.83 -7.25
C SER A 61 -9.70 10.91 -7.07
N SER A 62 -10.13 10.23 -8.13
CA SER A 62 -11.16 9.18 -8.09
C SER A 62 -10.66 7.87 -7.45
N VAL A 63 -9.34 7.64 -7.39
CA VAL A 63 -8.70 6.48 -6.75
C VAL A 63 -8.22 6.84 -5.35
N VAL A 64 -7.46 7.93 -5.24
CA VAL A 64 -6.94 8.47 -3.96
C VAL A 64 -7.16 9.97 -3.93
N SER A 65 -7.89 10.47 -2.95
CA SER A 65 -7.92 11.90 -2.66
C SER A 65 -6.85 12.26 -1.63
N VAL A 66 -6.40 13.51 -1.67
CA VAL A 66 -5.49 14.10 -0.68
C VAL A 66 -6.03 15.46 -0.25
N ASN A 67 -5.92 15.80 1.03
CA ASN A 67 -6.28 17.12 1.55
C ASN A 67 -5.04 18.02 1.74
N LYS A 68 -5.25 19.25 2.19
CA LYS A 68 -4.20 20.25 2.41
C LYS A 68 -3.15 19.84 3.45
N SER A 69 -3.47 18.93 4.38
CA SER A 69 -2.55 18.42 5.41
C SER A 69 -1.77 17.17 4.98
N GLY A 70 -1.96 16.65 3.75
CA GLY A 70 -1.33 15.43 3.28
C GLY A 70 -2.07 14.14 3.71
N MET A 71 -3.28 14.24 4.30
CA MET A 71 -4.10 13.07 4.57
C MET A 71 -4.66 12.53 3.26
N ILE A 72 -4.31 11.29 2.94
CA ILE A 72 -4.82 10.57 1.78
C ILE A 72 -5.97 9.62 2.16
N TYR A 73 -6.93 9.43 1.23
CA TYR A 73 -8.07 8.53 1.40
C TYR A 73 -8.27 7.67 0.15
N GLY A 74 -8.33 6.34 0.34
CA GLY A 74 -8.49 5.35 -0.73
C GLY A 74 -9.96 5.17 -1.13
N LYS A 75 -10.36 5.72 -2.30
CA LYS A 75 -11.75 5.71 -2.81
C LYS A 75 -12.07 4.49 -3.67
N LYS A 76 -11.12 4.02 -4.48
CA LYS A 76 -11.29 2.86 -5.38
C LYS A 76 -9.98 2.08 -5.48
N PRO A 77 -10.01 0.74 -5.63
CA PRO A 77 -8.80 -0.03 -5.93
C PRO A 77 -8.12 0.48 -7.21
N GLY A 78 -6.80 0.62 -7.17
CA GLY A 78 -6.00 1.15 -8.28
C GLY A 78 -4.75 1.87 -7.82
N TYR A 79 -4.14 2.63 -8.72
CA TYR A 79 -2.92 3.40 -8.45
C TYR A 79 -3.18 4.90 -8.63
N ALA A 80 -2.56 5.71 -7.80
CA ALA A 80 -2.43 7.14 -7.97
C ALA A 80 -1.06 7.60 -7.43
N THR A 81 -0.53 8.68 -8.02
CA THR A 81 0.65 9.36 -7.48
C THR A 81 0.18 10.60 -6.74
N ILE A 82 0.57 10.72 -5.48
CA ILE A 82 0.38 11.93 -4.69
C ILE A 82 1.64 12.75 -4.80
N LYS A 83 1.50 14.00 -5.22
CA LYS A 83 2.59 14.98 -5.33
C LYS A 83 2.39 16.09 -4.31
N VAL A 84 3.47 16.51 -3.69
CA VAL A 84 3.53 17.70 -2.84
C VAL A 84 4.56 18.67 -3.44
N LYS A 85 4.21 19.94 -3.51
CA LYS A 85 5.07 21.00 -4.04
C LYS A 85 5.08 22.18 -3.08
N ALA A 86 6.25 22.80 -2.86
CA ALA A 86 6.35 24.07 -2.17
C ALA A 86 5.67 25.19 -2.98
N THR A 87 5.11 26.18 -2.29
CA THR A 87 4.42 27.32 -2.92
C THR A 87 5.24 28.62 -2.87
N ASP A 88 6.50 28.50 -2.52
CA ASP A 88 7.48 29.60 -2.39
C ASP A 88 8.22 29.94 -3.70
N GLY A 89 7.85 29.30 -4.81
CA GLY A 89 8.54 29.49 -6.09
C GLY A 89 9.81 28.65 -6.29
N SER A 90 10.32 27.97 -5.25
CA SER A 90 11.54 27.13 -5.32
C SER A 90 11.47 25.99 -6.33
N GLY A 91 10.26 25.54 -6.65
CA GLY A 91 10.07 24.32 -7.45
C GLY A 91 10.28 23.02 -6.67
N ALA A 92 10.65 23.07 -5.38
CA ALA A 92 10.84 21.87 -4.57
C ALA A 92 9.57 21.01 -4.51
N GLU A 93 9.70 19.73 -4.84
CA GLU A 93 8.60 18.79 -4.85
C GLU A 93 9.01 17.38 -4.44
N ALA A 94 8.03 16.57 -4.01
CA ALA A 94 8.19 15.15 -3.75
C ALA A 94 6.93 14.39 -4.15
N SER A 95 7.05 13.09 -4.40
CA SER A 95 5.91 12.27 -4.78
C SER A 95 5.91 10.91 -4.09
N ALA A 96 4.70 10.36 -3.93
CA ALA A 96 4.48 9.02 -3.39
C ALA A 96 3.52 8.25 -4.30
N ARG A 97 3.89 7.00 -4.65
CA ARG A 97 3.02 6.09 -5.40
C ARG A 97 2.13 5.33 -4.44
N ILE A 98 0.82 5.54 -4.54
CA ILE A 98 -0.17 4.90 -3.67
C ILE A 98 -0.93 3.86 -4.47
N ARG A 99 -1.02 2.65 -3.91
CA ARG A 99 -1.88 1.58 -4.42
C ARG A 99 -3.02 1.36 -3.45
N VAL A 100 -4.26 1.57 -3.88
CA VAL A 100 -5.44 1.21 -3.09
C VAL A 100 -5.75 -0.26 -3.30
N VAL A 101 -5.82 -1.01 -2.20
CA VAL A 101 -6.09 -2.45 -2.18
C VAL A 101 -7.37 -2.73 -1.42
N ARG A 102 -8.23 -3.57 -1.96
CA ARG A 102 -9.35 -4.16 -1.23
C ARG A 102 -8.88 -5.48 -0.64
N GLU A 103 -8.74 -5.49 0.67
CA GLU A 103 -8.23 -6.65 1.39
C GLU A 103 -9.22 -7.84 1.38
N VAL A 104 -8.68 -9.03 1.60
CA VAL A 104 -9.45 -10.25 1.79
C VAL A 104 -10.14 -10.20 3.14
N GLY A 105 -11.47 -10.27 3.14
CA GLY A 105 -12.29 -10.32 4.36
C GLY A 105 -12.32 -11.71 4.98
N SER A 106 -12.46 -12.75 4.13
CA SER A 106 -12.39 -14.16 4.55
C SER A 106 -11.84 -15.04 3.44
N ILE A 107 -11.27 -16.16 3.84
CA ILE A 107 -10.81 -17.23 2.96
C ILE A 107 -11.42 -18.55 3.46
N SER A 108 -11.97 -19.33 2.56
CA SER A 108 -12.48 -20.69 2.86
C SER A 108 -11.88 -21.70 1.91
N ALA A 109 -11.52 -22.86 2.42
CA ALA A 109 -10.94 -23.97 1.68
C ALA A 109 -11.87 -25.20 1.79
N ASN A 110 -12.14 -25.82 0.67
CA ASN A 110 -12.99 -27.01 0.59
C ASN A 110 -12.31 -28.10 -0.26
N PRO A 111 -12.22 -29.33 0.27
CA PRO A 111 -12.65 -29.75 1.60
C PRO A 111 -11.69 -29.27 2.71
N SER A 112 -12.17 -29.20 3.96
CA SER A 112 -11.36 -28.87 5.15
C SER A 112 -10.58 -30.08 5.68
N PHE A 113 -10.95 -31.28 5.23
CA PHE A 113 -10.30 -32.58 5.52
C PHE A 113 -10.13 -33.38 4.24
N LEU A 114 -8.96 -33.95 4.02
CA LEU A 114 -8.62 -34.81 2.90
C LEU A 114 -8.14 -36.15 3.41
N SER A 115 -8.89 -37.22 3.13
CA SER A 115 -8.38 -38.59 3.21
C SER A 115 -7.84 -39.01 1.86
N MET A 116 -6.57 -39.45 1.80
CA MET A 116 -5.86 -39.77 0.59
C MET A 116 -5.06 -41.07 0.74
N ILE A 117 -4.83 -41.76 -0.37
CA ILE A 117 -3.92 -42.90 -0.50
C ILE A 117 -2.60 -42.36 -1.11
N VAL A 118 -1.48 -42.95 -0.71
CA VAL A 118 -0.14 -42.64 -1.28
C VAL A 118 -0.18 -42.63 -2.81
N GLY A 119 0.48 -41.63 -3.42
CA GLY A 119 0.54 -41.40 -4.87
C GLY A 119 -0.67 -40.63 -5.45
N ARG A 120 -1.76 -40.49 -4.70
CA ARG A 120 -2.95 -39.78 -5.19
C ARG A 120 -2.82 -38.27 -5.06
N ARG A 121 -3.60 -37.57 -5.90
CA ARG A 121 -3.65 -36.10 -5.95
C ARG A 121 -5.08 -35.62 -5.78
N LYS A 122 -5.27 -34.55 -4.99
CA LYS A 122 -6.56 -33.86 -4.83
C LYS A 122 -6.34 -32.36 -4.79
N THR A 123 -7.32 -31.58 -5.27
CA THR A 123 -7.22 -30.12 -5.30
C THR A 123 -8.11 -29.49 -4.23
N ILE A 124 -7.56 -28.59 -3.44
CA ILE A 124 -8.28 -27.76 -2.49
C ILE A 124 -8.92 -26.59 -3.26
N LYS A 125 -10.25 -26.52 -3.26
CA LYS A 125 -11.00 -25.38 -3.82
C LYS A 125 -11.02 -24.24 -2.81
N VAL A 126 -10.66 -23.03 -3.22
CA VAL A 126 -10.58 -21.85 -2.35
C VAL A 126 -11.59 -20.80 -2.77
N LYS A 127 -12.35 -20.29 -1.81
CA LYS A 127 -13.23 -19.14 -1.99
C LYS A 127 -12.67 -17.95 -1.19
N ILE A 128 -12.49 -16.84 -1.87
CA ILE A 128 -12.04 -15.55 -1.29
C ILE A 128 -13.20 -14.57 -1.31
N THR A 129 -13.44 -13.93 -0.17
CA THR A 129 -14.48 -12.92 0.00
C THR A 129 -13.84 -11.60 0.46
N PRO A 130 -14.25 -10.45 -0.08
CA PRO A 130 -15.26 -10.28 -1.13
C PRO A 130 -14.73 -10.71 -2.51
N LYS A 131 -15.61 -11.05 -3.45
CA LYS A 131 -15.25 -11.46 -4.84
C LYS A 131 -14.39 -10.43 -5.56
N ASN A 132 -14.48 -9.14 -5.19
CA ASN A 132 -13.72 -8.03 -5.73
C ASN A 132 -12.50 -7.65 -4.86
N ALA A 133 -12.01 -8.56 -4.00
CA ALA A 133 -10.72 -8.41 -3.34
C ALA A 133 -9.61 -8.21 -4.38
N THR A 134 -8.59 -7.41 -4.04
CA THR A 134 -7.47 -7.11 -4.96
C THR A 134 -6.64 -8.35 -5.25
N TYR A 135 -6.46 -9.22 -4.25
CA TYR A 135 -5.75 -10.49 -4.37
C TYR A 135 -6.78 -11.63 -4.37
N LYS A 136 -6.89 -12.33 -5.50
CA LYS A 136 -7.89 -13.39 -5.75
C LYS A 136 -7.31 -14.80 -5.67
N THR A 137 -6.05 -14.92 -5.24
CA THR A 137 -5.35 -16.20 -5.12
C THR A 137 -4.84 -16.40 -3.71
N ALA A 138 -4.72 -17.65 -3.29
CA ALA A 138 -4.17 -18.04 -2.01
C ALA A 138 -2.69 -18.45 -2.12
N LYS A 139 -2.01 -18.46 -0.98
CA LYS A 139 -0.73 -19.13 -0.76
C LYS A 139 -1.01 -20.42 0.00
N TYR A 140 -0.33 -21.52 -0.38
CA TYR A 140 -0.45 -22.82 0.26
C TYR A 140 0.89 -23.22 0.88
N ILE A 141 0.84 -23.78 2.08
CA ILE A 141 2.01 -24.25 2.82
C ILE A 141 1.64 -25.54 3.53
N SER A 142 2.41 -26.61 3.30
CA SER A 142 2.34 -27.84 4.09
C SER A 142 3.28 -27.73 5.29
N ASP A 143 2.84 -28.21 6.46
CA ASP A 143 3.67 -28.35 7.65
C ASP A 143 4.48 -29.65 7.67
N ASN A 144 4.14 -30.61 6.77
CA ASN A 144 4.85 -31.86 6.59
C ASN A 144 4.90 -32.25 5.10
N THR A 145 5.94 -31.83 4.42
CA THR A 145 6.14 -32.06 2.99
C THR A 145 6.47 -33.51 2.65
N ASP A 146 6.95 -34.31 3.60
CA ASP A 146 7.27 -35.73 3.40
C ASP A 146 5.99 -36.57 3.32
N VAL A 147 4.93 -36.16 4.01
CA VAL A 147 3.62 -36.82 3.97
C VAL A 147 2.75 -36.27 2.83
N ALA A 148 2.66 -34.94 2.68
CA ALA A 148 1.86 -34.33 1.65
C ALA A 148 2.45 -33.00 1.16
N MET A 149 2.71 -32.89 -0.14
CA MET A 149 3.10 -31.64 -0.81
C MET A 149 1.87 -30.93 -1.36
N VAL A 150 1.95 -29.60 -1.50
CA VAL A 150 0.93 -28.77 -2.15
C VAL A 150 1.57 -27.77 -3.12
N ASP A 151 1.02 -27.66 -4.32
CA ASP A 151 1.47 -26.68 -5.32
C ASP A 151 0.75 -25.33 -5.19
N SER A 152 1.19 -24.36 -5.98
CA SER A 152 0.63 -22.98 -6.01
C SER A 152 -0.82 -22.91 -6.50
N LYS A 153 -1.36 -24.00 -7.09
CA LYS A 153 -2.75 -24.13 -7.54
C LYS A 153 -3.63 -24.85 -6.51
N GLY A 154 -3.05 -25.24 -5.34
CA GLY A 154 -3.75 -25.96 -4.28
C GLY A 154 -3.92 -27.44 -4.55
N ARG A 155 -3.15 -28.02 -5.47
CA ARG A 155 -3.14 -29.46 -5.72
C ARG A 155 -2.24 -30.14 -4.71
N VAL A 156 -2.81 -30.99 -3.88
CA VAL A 156 -2.14 -31.79 -2.87
C VAL A 156 -1.73 -33.13 -3.47
N THR A 157 -0.49 -33.55 -3.27
CA THR A 157 0.05 -34.87 -3.62
C THR A 157 0.40 -35.60 -2.33
N ALA A 158 -0.19 -36.81 -2.14
CA ALA A 158 0.14 -37.67 -1.01
C ALA A 158 1.40 -38.48 -1.30
N LEU A 159 2.41 -38.40 -0.42
CA LEU A 159 3.74 -38.98 -0.62
C LEU A 159 3.98 -40.20 0.30
N ALA A 160 3.62 -40.09 1.58
CA ALA A 160 3.78 -41.16 2.56
C ALA A 160 2.59 -41.21 3.53
N ALA A 161 2.37 -42.35 4.19
CA ALA A 161 1.36 -42.49 5.23
C ALA A 161 1.65 -41.55 6.41
N GLY A 162 0.62 -40.88 6.94
CA GLY A 162 0.77 -39.92 8.03
C GLY A 162 -0.24 -38.78 7.97
N LYS A 163 0.01 -37.74 8.73
CA LYS A 163 -0.79 -36.50 8.79
C LYS A 163 0.01 -35.29 8.36
N ALA A 164 -0.61 -34.40 7.61
CA ALA A 164 -0.10 -33.08 7.28
C ALA A 164 -1.21 -32.03 7.39
N LYS A 165 -0.85 -30.77 7.65
CA LYS A 165 -1.76 -29.64 7.63
C LYS A 165 -1.36 -28.69 6.51
N ILE A 166 -2.29 -28.40 5.61
CA ILE A 166 -2.09 -27.42 4.55
C ILE A 166 -2.68 -26.10 5.01
N THR A 167 -1.85 -25.11 5.27
CA THR A 167 -2.27 -23.74 5.52
C THR A 167 -2.57 -23.03 4.20
N VAL A 168 -3.81 -22.60 4.03
CA VAL A 168 -4.29 -21.80 2.91
C VAL A 168 -4.41 -20.36 3.38
N ALA A 169 -3.59 -19.46 2.89
CA ALA A 169 -3.50 -18.08 3.37
C ALA A 169 -3.75 -17.06 2.27
N ALA A 170 -4.36 -15.93 2.60
CA ALA A 170 -4.47 -14.79 1.71
C ALA A 170 -3.09 -14.20 1.37
N LYS A 171 -2.93 -13.70 0.13
CA LYS A 171 -1.66 -13.09 -0.33
C LYS A 171 -1.54 -11.61 0.03
N ASP A 172 -2.53 -11.03 0.71
CA ASP A 172 -2.50 -9.66 1.20
C ASP A 172 -2.13 -9.60 2.70
N ASN A 173 -2.14 -8.39 3.26
CA ASN A 173 -1.82 -8.17 4.67
C ASN A 173 -2.99 -8.46 5.63
N SER A 174 -4.12 -9.01 5.15
CA SER A 174 -5.31 -9.31 5.97
C SER A 174 -5.07 -10.41 7.01
N LYS A 175 -3.98 -11.19 6.85
CA LYS A 175 -3.64 -12.36 7.69
C LYS A 175 -4.73 -13.45 7.72
N LYS A 176 -5.68 -13.41 6.77
CA LYS A 176 -6.75 -14.42 6.67
C LYS A 176 -6.19 -15.74 6.19
N LYS A 177 -6.49 -16.81 6.92
CA LYS A 177 -6.02 -18.17 6.61
C LYS A 177 -7.05 -19.22 7.06
N GLN A 178 -6.96 -20.40 6.46
CA GLN A 178 -7.66 -21.63 6.89
C GLN A 178 -6.70 -22.80 6.79
N VAL A 179 -6.88 -23.80 7.65
CA VAL A 179 -6.10 -25.04 7.65
C VAL A 179 -6.97 -26.16 7.08
N VAL A 180 -6.37 -26.97 6.21
CA VAL A 180 -6.93 -28.22 5.69
C VAL A 180 -6.09 -29.36 6.25
N VAL A 181 -6.74 -30.31 6.92
CA VAL A 181 -6.05 -31.51 7.43
C VAL A 181 -6.01 -32.56 6.36
N VAL A 182 -4.83 -33.17 6.15
CA VAL A 182 -4.61 -34.26 5.20
C VAL A 182 -4.21 -35.50 5.99
N GLN A 183 -4.96 -36.57 5.83
CA GLN A 183 -4.63 -37.90 6.35
C GLN A 183 -4.31 -38.81 5.16
N VAL A 184 -3.07 -39.29 5.11
CA VAL A 184 -2.60 -40.25 4.09
C VAL A 184 -2.51 -41.64 4.71
N ARG A 185 -3.01 -42.62 3.98
CA ARG A 185 -2.96 -44.05 4.30
C ARG A 185 -2.23 -44.85 3.24
#